data_20e824c543b3260c682ae91315ca8bd5
#
_entry.id   20e824c543b3260c682ae91315ca8bd5
#
_cell.length_a   1.000
_cell.length_b   1.000
_cell.length_c   1.000
_cell.angle_alpha   90.00
_cell.angle_beta   90.00
_cell.angle_gamma   90.00
#
_symmetry.space_group_name_H-M   'P 1'
#
loop_
_entity.id
_entity.type
_entity.pdbx_description
1 polymer ?
#
loop_
_entity_poly.entity_id
_entity_poly.type
_entity_poly.pdbx_seq_one_letter_code
_entity_poly.pdbx_strand_id
1 'polypeptide(L)'
;KNFIKVKGIAALDRYDQEISIANVSGIRKSYDNREVRNDLALNKRVELHCHTKMSDMDGVSSVSDIIRQAIRWGHKALAITDHGVVQAFTEAYHTLKDIQGDYKKKGEKLDFKLIYGVEAYLVDDTKQIVTNPKGQQFTDTYVVFDLETTGFSAEADRIIEIGAVKITDGKIVDKFSTFVNPQIPISFRIEKLTGITDAMVLSAPTIETVLKEFLDFCGDAVLVAHNAEFDTSFIANKAQKQGITVNNTILDTVLLAQFVIPNLHNYKLDTLCKHLGVSLENHHRAVDDAGATADAFIKLIEMLKERDIFDLEMLNEKGKLDVDSIRKLHQYHCIILAANETGRINLYRLISASHLTYFSRFPKIPKSLVNQYRDGLIV
;
A
#
# COMPACT_ATOMS: atom_id res chain seq x y z
N LYS A 1 -35.66 22.82 12.54
CA LYS A 1 -35.69 22.78 11.07
C LYS A 1 -37.14 22.87 10.61
N ASN A 2 -37.44 23.70 9.58
CA ASN A 2 -38.78 23.79 9.00
C ASN A 2 -38.79 23.01 7.68
N PHE A 3 -39.81 22.20 7.48
CA PHE A 3 -40.07 21.53 6.21
C PHE A 3 -41.04 22.39 5.43
N ILE A 4 -40.77 22.56 4.16
CA ILE A 4 -41.61 23.33 3.24
C ILE A 4 -42.01 22.47 2.03
N LYS A 5 -43.18 22.75 1.49
CA LYS A 5 -43.63 22.20 0.21
C LYS A 5 -43.62 23.35 -0.78
N VAL A 6 -42.91 23.17 -1.89
CA VAL A 6 -42.77 24.18 -2.95
C VAL A 6 -43.55 23.70 -4.18
N LYS A 7 -44.31 24.59 -4.78
CA LYS A 7 -45.00 24.38 -6.06
C LYS A 7 -44.28 25.24 -7.12
N GLY A 8 -43.80 24.60 -8.16
CA GLY A 8 -43.12 25.26 -9.29
C GLY A 8 -42.94 24.26 -10.45
N ILE A 9 -42.15 24.63 -11.42
CA ILE A 9 -41.85 23.82 -12.61
C ILE A 9 -40.47 23.17 -12.38
N ALA A 10 -40.38 21.85 -12.50
CA ALA A 10 -39.09 21.17 -12.49
C ALA A 10 -38.36 21.46 -13.80
N ALA A 11 -37.19 22.05 -13.74
CA ALA A 11 -36.35 22.39 -14.87
C ALA A 11 -34.88 22.05 -14.58
N LEU A 12 -34.16 21.73 -15.64
CA LEU A 12 -32.70 21.52 -15.54
C LEU A 12 -32.04 22.90 -15.39
N ASP A 13 -31.25 23.08 -14.33
CA ASP A 13 -30.44 24.29 -14.20
C ASP A 13 -29.34 24.30 -15.26
N ARG A 14 -29.09 25.49 -15.85
CA ARG A 14 -28.15 25.64 -16.96
C ARG A 14 -26.68 25.63 -16.51
N TYR A 15 -26.40 25.91 -15.23
CA TYR A 15 -25.06 26.06 -14.71
C TYR A 15 -24.54 24.77 -14.10
N ASP A 16 -25.32 24.14 -13.21
CA ASP A 16 -24.91 22.92 -12.47
C ASP A 16 -25.50 21.64 -13.08
N GLN A 17 -26.36 21.74 -14.10
CA GLN A 17 -27.00 20.60 -14.76
C GLN A 17 -27.87 19.75 -13.81
N GLU A 18 -28.29 20.32 -12.68
CA GLU A 18 -29.18 19.66 -11.73
C GLU A 18 -30.63 20.01 -11.93
N ILE A 19 -31.54 19.14 -11.52
CA ILE A 19 -32.98 19.42 -11.56
C ILE A 19 -33.33 20.40 -10.42
N SER A 20 -33.73 21.60 -10.76
CA SER A 20 -34.17 22.63 -9.83
C SER A 20 -35.65 22.94 -9.99
N ILE A 21 -36.25 23.68 -9.03
CA ILE A 21 -37.63 24.12 -9.10
C ILE A 21 -37.62 25.60 -9.58
N ALA A 22 -37.97 25.79 -10.84
CA ALA A 22 -38.13 27.13 -11.45
C ALA A 22 -39.58 27.61 -11.32
N ASN A 23 -39.78 28.91 -11.51
CA ASN A 23 -41.11 29.56 -11.53
C ASN A 23 -41.96 29.15 -10.29
N VAL A 24 -41.40 29.34 -9.11
CA VAL A 24 -42.08 29.00 -7.86
C VAL A 24 -43.38 29.80 -7.74
N SER A 25 -44.52 29.11 -7.71
CA SER A 25 -45.87 29.69 -7.60
C SER A 25 -46.45 29.62 -6.19
N GLY A 26 -45.82 28.87 -5.28
CA GLY A 26 -46.27 28.76 -3.92
C GLY A 26 -45.31 28.03 -3.01
N ILE A 27 -45.25 28.49 -1.75
CA ILE A 27 -44.48 27.84 -0.69
C ILE A 27 -45.40 27.72 0.53
N ARG A 28 -45.44 26.52 1.15
CA ARG A 28 -46.18 26.33 2.42
C ARG A 28 -45.37 25.48 3.38
N LYS A 29 -45.61 25.64 4.67
CA LYS A 29 -45.09 24.77 5.72
C LYS A 29 -45.60 23.33 5.51
N SER A 30 -44.75 22.36 5.70
CA SER A 30 -45.04 20.94 5.56
C SER A 30 -44.57 20.18 6.79
N TYR A 31 -44.90 18.89 6.85
CA TYR A 31 -44.39 17.95 7.83
C TYR A 31 -43.12 17.28 7.30
N ASP A 32 -42.33 16.70 8.21
CA ASP A 32 -41.25 15.83 7.85
C ASP A 32 -41.80 14.48 7.33
N ASN A 33 -41.79 14.30 6.02
CA ASN A 33 -42.26 13.05 5.38
C ASN A 33 -41.13 12.05 5.17
N ARG A 34 -39.90 12.33 5.64
CA ARG A 34 -38.80 11.41 5.48
C ARG A 34 -39.03 10.18 6.32
N GLU A 35 -38.77 9.01 5.75
CA GLU A 35 -38.74 7.78 6.51
C GLU A 35 -37.61 7.85 7.55
N VAL A 36 -37.93 7.53 8.79
CA VAL A 36 -36.92 7.41 9.85
C VAL A 36 -36.20 6.08 9.62
N ARG A 37 -34.97 6.17 9.15
CA ARG A 37 -34.13 4.98 9.03
C ARG A 37 -33.80 4.45 10.41
N ASN A 38 -34.00 3.16 10.60
CA ASN A 38 -33.68 2.42 11.82
C ASN A 38 -32.77 1.24 11.46
N ASP A 39 -31.84 0.95 12.34
CA ASP A 39 -31.09 -0.31 12.27
C ASP A 39 -31.93 -1.40 12.98
N LEU A 40 -32.45 -2.34 12.20
CA LEU A 40 -33.28 -3.43 12.69
C LEU A 40 -32.48 -4.72 12.93
N ALA A 41 -31.16 -4.73 12.76
CA ALA A 41 -30.33 -5.89 13.03
C ALA A 41 -30.43 -6.29 14.51
N LEU A 42 -30.66 -7.59 14.78
CA LEU A 42 -30.70 -8.13 16.14
C LEU A 42 -29.33 -8.04 16.82
N ASN A 43 -28.27 -8.40 16.08
CA ASN A 43 -26.89 -8.29 16.52
C ASN A 43 -26.26 -7.06 15.86
N LYS A 44 -25.96 -6.04 16.66
CA LYS A 44 -25.32 -4.82 16.17
C LYS A 44 -23.84 -5.04 15.93
N ARG A 45 -23.38 -4.71 14.73
CA ARG A 45 -21.94 -4.61 14.44
C ARG A 45 -21.35 -3.40 15.16
N VAL A 46 -20.14 -3.55 15.68
CA VAL A 46 -19.34 -2.38 16.09
C VAL A 46 -18.70 -1.77 14.85
N GLU A 47 -18.98 -0.49 14.60
CA GLU A 47 -18.31 0.23 13.52
C GLU A 47 -16.94 0.67 13.95
N LEU A 48 -15.90 0.19 13.24
CA LEU A 48 -14.50 0.47 13.54
C LEU A 48 -13.86 1.44 12.54
N HIS A 49 -14.60 1.85 11.51
CA HIS A 49 -14.14 2.75 10.45
C HIS A 49 -15.23 3.78 10.16
N CYS A 50 -15.16 4.95 10.77
CA CYS A 50 -16.20 5.96 10.66
C CYS A 50 -15.60 7.36 10.59
N HIS A 51 -16.00 8.12 9.57
CA HIS A 51 -15.55 9.49 9.32
C HIS A 51 -16.58 10.50 9.77
N THR A 52 -16.10 11.58 10.37
CA THR A 52 -16.88 12.75 10.72
C THR A 52 -16.63 13.87 9.70
N LYS A 53 -17.32 15.02 9.90
CA LYS A 53 -17.04 16.24 9.10
C LYS A 53 -15.60 16.77 9.24
N MET A 54 -14.77 16.18 10.12
CA MET A 54 -13.34 16.51 10.25
C MET A 54 -12.47 15.77 9.23
N SER A 55 -13.00 14.73 8.56
CA SER A 55 -12.38 14.12 7.39
C SER A 55 -12.63 15.02 6.18
N ASP A 56 -11.59 15.70 5.72
CA ASP A 56 -11.66 16.68 4.63
C ASP A 56 -12.16 16.01 3.33
N MET A 57 -13.15 16.65 2.67
CA MET A 57 -13.80 16.22 1.43
C MET A 57 -14.46 14.83 1.47
N ASP A 58 -14.69 14.25 2.66
CA ASP A 58 -15.25 12.90 2.80
C ASP A 58 -16.43 12.85 3.78
N GLY A 59 -16.25 13.20 5.05
CA GLY A 59 -17.30 13.16 6.05
C GLY A 59 -18.18 14.40 6.07
N VAL A 60 -19.50 14.22 6.23
CA VAL A 60 -20.47 15.34 6.29
C VAL A 60 -21.20 15.45 7.63
N SER A 61 -21.19 14.39 8.45
CA SER A 61 -21.91 14.32 9.73
C SER A 61 -21.04 14.81 10.88
N SER A 62 -21.65 15.53 11.85
CA SER A 62 -20.94 15.85 13.08
C SER A 62 -20.73 14.60 13.93
N VAL A 63 -19.63 14.55 14.67
CA VAL A 63 -19.36 13.44 15.58
C VAL A 63 -20.47 13.29 16.63
N SER A 64 -21.04 14.39 17.09
CA SER A 64 -22.17 14.41 18.03
C SER A 64 -23.41 13.73 17.46
N ASP A 65 -23.74 13.98 16.19
CA ASP A 65 -24.89 13.35 15.53
C ASP A 65 -24.65 11.85 15.33
N ILE A 66 -23.43 11.46 14.93
CA ILE A 66 -23.05 10.06 14.75
C ILE A 66 -23.19 9.28 16.06
N ILE A 67 -22.62 9.79 17.18
CA ILE A 67 -22.69 9.15 18.50
C ILE A 67 -24.14 9.03 18.97
N ARG A 68 -24.94 10.10 18.88
CA ARG A 68 -26.35 10.07 19.26
C ARG A 68 -27.15 9.07 18.44
N GLN A 69 -26.86 8.97 17.14
CA GLN A 69 -27.52 8.02 16.25
C GLN A 69 -27.15 6.57 16.57
N ALA A 70 -25.86 6.29 16.82
CA ALA A 70 -25.39 4.96 17.19
C ALA A 70 -26.05 4.49 18.52
N ILE A 71 -26.09 5.36 19.53
CA ILE A 71 -26.76 5.06 20.80
C ILE A 71 -28.26 4.83 20.59
N ARG A 72 -28.93 5.67 19.79
CA ARG A 72 -30.38 5.52 19.48
C ARG A 72 -30.69 4.20 18.80
N TRP A 73 -29.78 3.70 17.96
CA TRP A 73 -29.92 2.41 17.28
C TRP A 73 -29.49 1.21 18.13
N GLY A 74 -29.00 1.44 19.35
CA GLY A 74 -28.63 0.38 20.30
C GLY A 74 -27.25 -0.22 20.04
N HIS A 75 -26.36 0.47 19.31
CA HIS A 75 -24.97 0.04 19.19
C HIS A 75 -24.27 0.09 20.54
N LYS A 76 -23.32 -0.82 20.76
CA LYS A 76 -22.55 -0.93 22.02
C LYS A 76 -21.23 -0.16 21.97
N ALA A 77 -20.71 0.09 20.78
CA ALA A 77 -19.49 0.85 20.59
C ALA A 77 -19.44 1.46 19.18
N LEU A 78 -18.59 2.46 19.02
CA LEU A 78 -18.30 3.13 17.75
C LEU A 78 -16.87 3.66 17.79
N ALA A 79 -16.09 3.45 16.73
CA ALA A 79 -14.82 4.12 16.54
C ALA A 79 -15.01 5.42 15.73
N ILE A 80 -14.19 6.42 16.03
CA ILE A 80 -14.02 7.62 15.21
C ILE A 80 -12.63 7.56 14.59
N THR A 81 -12.57 7.53 13.26
CA THR A 81 -11.34 7.27 12.48
C THR A 81 -11.25 8.22 11.30
N ASP A 82 -11.20 9.53 11.58
CA ASP A 82 -11.05 10.54 10.55
C ASP A 82 -9.71 10.40 9.80
N HIS A 83 -9.66 10.85 8.55
CA HIS A 83 -8.46 10.80 7.70
C HIS A 83 -7.33 11.68 8.26
N GLY A 84 -6.28 11.03 8.76
CA GLY A 84 -5.04 11.69 9.20
C GLY A 84 -5.18 12.70 10.33
N VAL A 85 -6.36 12.80 10.98
CA VAL A 85 -6.65 13.80 12.00
C VAL A 85 -7.43 13.21 13.18
N VAL A 86 -7.37 13.89 14.33
CA VAL A 86 -8.04 13.48 15.58
C VAL A 86 -8.86 14.63 16.23
N GLN A 87 -9.19 15.66 15.47
CA GLN A 87 -9.88 16.85 15.97
C GLN A 87 -11.27 16.55 16.53
N ALA A 88 -11.97 15.52 16.01
CA ALA A 88 -13.28 15.12 16.50
C ALA A 88 -13.28 14.56 17.93
N PHE A 89 -12.14 14.17 18.49
CA PHE A 89 -12.06 13.49 19.79
C PHE A 89 -12.59 14.31 20.95
N THR A 90 -12.29 15.60 21.00
CA THR A 90 -12.75 16.49 22.07
C THR A 90 -14.28 16.63 22.06
N GLU A 91 -14.86 16.88 20.86
CA GLU A 91 -16.32 16.97 20.73
C GLU A 91 -16.99 15.62 21.03
N ALA A 92 -16.39 14.51 20.58
CA ALA A 92 -16.88 13.16 20.87
C ALA A 92 -16.90 12.85 22.37
N TYR A 93 -15.82 13.18 23.09
CA TYR A 93 -15.72 13.01 24.53
C TYR A 93 -16.80 13.79 25.27
N HIS A 94 -16.95 15.09 25.00
CA HIS A 94 -17.95 15.92 25.64
C HIS A 94 -19.37 15.44 25.33
N THR A 95 -19.66 15.11 24.07
CA THR A 95 -20.95 14.55 23.67
C THR A 95 -21.30 13.29 24.47
N LEU A 96 -20.35 12.37 24.59
CA LEU A 96 -20.58 11.14 25.37
C LEU A 96 -20.79 11.42 26.85
N LYS A 97 -20.02 12.35 27.44
CA LYS A 97 -20.16 12.80 28.83
C LYS A 97 -21.54 13.40 29.12
N ASP A 98 -22.04 14.26 28.24
CA ASP A 98 -23.36 14.85 28.34
C ASP A 98 -24.47 13.80 28.31
N ILE A 99 -24.39 12.86 27.37
CA ILE A 99 -25.35 11.76 27.28
C ILE A 99 -25.31 10.87 28.52
N GLN A 100 -24.11 10.51 29.02
CA GLN A 100 -23.95 9.74 30.25
C GLN A 100 -24.56 10.48 31.46
N GLY A 101 -24.41 11.80 31.50
CA GLY A 101 -25.04 12.67 32.54
C GLY A 101 -26.56 12.61 32.50
N ASP A 102 -27.17 12.60 31.31
CA ASP A 102 -28.61 12.52 31.16
C ASP A 102 -29.17 11.12 31.52
N TYR A 103 -28.48 10.05 31.20
CA TYR A 103 -28.83 8.70 31.66
C TYR A 103 -28.75 8.57 33.16
N LYS A 104 -27.68 9.12 33.78
CA LYS A 104 -27.52 9.14 35.26
C LYS A 104 -28.66 9.89 35.96
N LYS A 105 -29.12 11.02 35.41
CA LYS A 105 -30.28 11.77 35.96
C LYS A 105 -31.57 10.95 35.96
N LYS A 106 -31.69 10.00 35.02
CA LYS A 106 -32.83 9.07 34.92
C LYS A 106 -32.68 7.80 35.76
N GLY A 107 -31.55 7.64 36.47
CA GLY A 107 -31.21 6.41 37.19
C GLY A 107 -30.76 5.26 36.33
N GLU A 108 -30.43 5.52 35.05
CA GLU A 108 -30.02 4.54 34.07
C GLU A 108 -28.49 4.59 33.84
N LYS A 109 -27.92 3.48 33.37
CA LYS A 109 -26.51 3.38 32.93
C LYS A 109 -26.44 3.22 31.44
N LEU A 110 -25.71 4.12 30.79
CA LEU A 110 -25.44 3.97 29.36
C LEU A 110 -24.36 2.88 29.12
N ASP A 111 -24.73 1.86 28.35
CA ASP A 111 -23.80 0.80 27.90
C ASP A 111 -23.33 1.11 26.48
N PHE A 112 -22.38 2.05 26.38
CA PHE A 112 -21.79 2.46 25.10
C PHE A 112 -20.32 2.85 25.28
N LYS A 113 -19.45 2.36 24.39
CA LYS A 113 -18.02 2.64 24.36
C LYS A 113 -17.66 3.46 23.14
N LEU A 114 -17.01 4.60 23.34
CA LEU A 114 -16.34 5.35 22.29
C LEU A 114 -14.91 4.81 22.11
N ILE A 115 -14.54 4.50 20.88
CA ILE A 115 -13.19 4.05 20.48
C ILE A 115 -12.54 5.19 19.73
N TYR A 116 -11.33 5.55 20.12
CA TYR A 116 -10.53 6.57 19.47
C TYR A 116 -9.59 5.93 18.45
N GLY A 117 -9.57 6.44 17.23
CA GLY A 117 -8.73 5.92 16.15
C GLY A 117 -8.48 6.96 15.07
N VAL A 118 -7.77 6.57 14.05
CA VAL A 118 -7.47 7.38 12.87
C VAL A 118 -7.40 6.48 11.65
N GLU A 119 -7.83 6.95 10.51
CA GLU A 119 -7.42 6.39 9.22
C GLU A 119 -6.12 7.08 8.78
N ALA A 120 -5.02 6.39 9.00
CA ALA A 120 -3.68 6.90 8.77
C ALA A 120 -3.25 6.73 7.30
N TYR A 121 -2.43 7.66 6.81
CA TYR A 121 -1.68 7.54 5.56
C TYR A 121 -0.33 6.87 5.85
N LEU A 122 -0.33 5.54 5.94
CA LEU A 122 0.84 4.75 6.28
C LEU A 122 1.81 4.69 5.09
N VAL A 123 3.11 4.87 5.35
CA VAL A 123 4.18 4.66 4.37
C VAL A 123 5.17 3.63 4.90
N ASP A 124 5.66 2.75 4.02
CA ASP A 124 6.65 1.75 4.40
C ASP A 124 8.06 2.28 4.20
N ASP A 125 8.63 2.84 5.25
CA ASP A 125 10.00 3.33 5.33
C ASP A 125 10.97 2.26 5.88
N THR A 126 10.50 1.04 6.09
CA THR A 126 11.30 -0.06 6.64
C THR A 126 11.91 -0.94 5.54
N LYS A 127 11.56 -0.71 4.29
CA LYS A 127 12.13 -1.44 3.16
C LYS A 127 13.62 -1.11 3.04
N GLN A 128 14.42 -2.16 2.95
CA GLN A 128 15.87 -2.09 2.78
C GLN A 128 16.21 -2.31 1.30
N ILE A 129 17.24 -1.60 0.82
CA ILE A 129 17.77 -1.82 -0.54
C ILE A 129 18.26 -3.27 -0.68
N VAL A 130 18.90 -3.78 0.39
CA VAL A 130 19.40 -5.15 0.46
C VAL A 130 18.77 -5.87 1.65
N THR A 131 18.14 -7.00 1.39
CA THR A 131 17.57 -7.88 2.41
C THR A 131 18.54 -9.06 2.66
N ASN A 132 18.74 -9.43 3.92
CA ASN A 132 19.60 -10.54 4.33
C ASN A 132 21.06 -10.44 3.80
N PRO A 133 21.76 -9.30 4.00
CA PRO A 133 23.15 -9.14 3.57
C PRO A 133 24.05 -10.12 4.37
N LYS A 134 25.15 -10.57 3.74
CA LYS A 134 26.09 -11.54 4.28
C LYS A 134 27.56 -11.15 4.00
N GLY A 135 27.85 -9.86 3.96
CA GLY A 135 29.17 -9.33 3.69
C GLY A 135 29.57 -9.29 2.20
N GLN A 136 28.60 -9.37 1.30
CA GLN A 136 28.92 -9.37 -0.15
C GLN A 136 29.47 -8.04 -0.64
N GLN A 137 30.48 -8.16 -1.52
CA GLN A 137 31.13 -7.06 -2.22
C GLN A 137 30.53 -6.88 -3.63
N PHE A 138 30.70 -5.73 -4.22
CA PHE A 138 30.21 -5.48 -5.61
C PHE A 138 30.94 -6.29 -6.70
N THR A 139 32.01 -6.99 -6.35
CA THR A 139 32.73 -7.92 -7.21
C THR A 139 32.20 -9.36 -7.13
N ASP A 140 31.35 -9.67 -6.15
CA ASP A 140 30.79 -11.01 -5.98
C ASP A 140 29.80 -11.36 -7.11
N THR A 141 29.22 -12.54 -7.04
CA THR A 141 28.26 -13.01 -8.03
C THR A 141 26.85 -12.53 -7.72
N TYR A 142 26.22 -11.96 -8.72
CA TYR A 142 24.83 -11.50 -8.71
C TYR A 142 24.03 -12.23 -9.78
N VAL A 143 22.79 -12.58 -9.49
CA VAL A 143 21.82 -13.07 -10.46
C VAL A 143 20.68 -12.09 -10.56
N VAL A 144 20.67 -11.32 -11.64
CA VAL A 144 19.58 -10.40 -11.97
C VAL A 144 18.50 -11.18 -12.67
N PHE A 145 17.26 -11.15 -12.19
CA PHE A 145 16.19 -11.96 -12.74
C PHE A 145 14.86 -11.20 -12.80
N ASP A 146 14.00 -11.66 -13.67
CA ASP A 146 12.65 -11.16 -13.89
C ASP A 146 11.71 -12.33 -14.16
N LEU A 147 10.43 -12.19 -13.82
CA LEU A 147 9.39 -13.20 -13.98
C LEU A 147 8.22 -12.66 -14.79
N GLU A 148 7.74 -13.44 -15.75
CA GLU A 148 6.41 -13.25 -16.29
C GLU A 148 5.42 -14.21 -15.63
N THR A 149 4.23 -13.71 -15.31
CA THR A 149 3.25 -14.41 -14.47
C THR A 149 1.82 -14.27 -15.01
N THR A 150 0.91 -15.15 -14.58
CA THR A 150 -0.52 -15.08 -14.95
C THR A 150 -1.29 -13.98 -14.21
N GLY A 151 -0.67 -13.32 -13.23
CA GLY A 151 -1.25 -12.25 -12.41
C GLY A 151 -0.32 -11.80 -11.30
N PHE A 152 -0.85 -11.09 -10.29
CA PHE A 152 -0.03 -10.41 -9.28
C PHE A 152 0.08 -11.15 -7.93
N SER A 153 -0.65 -12.24 -7.73
CA SER A 153 -0.68 -12.96 -6.46
C SER A 153 0.27 -14.16 -6.49
N ALA A 154 1.36 -14.11 -5.74
CA ALA A 154 2.30 -15.24 -5.62
C ALA A 154 1.63 -16.54 -5.14
N GLU A 155 0.50 -16.45 -4.41
CA GLU A 155 -0.26 -17.59 -3.91
C GLU A 155 -1.19 -18.18 -4.98
N ALA A 156 -1.97 -17.32 -5.66
CA ALA A 156 -3.01 -17.70 -6.61
C ALA A 156 -2.50 -17.87 -8.05
N ASP A 157 -1.55 -17.04 -8.45
CA ASP A 157 -1.06 -16.97 -9.82
C ASP A 157 0.15 -17.89 -10.08
N ARG A 158 0.49 -18.03 -11.36
CA ARG A 158 1.53 -18.95 -11.86
C ARG A 158 2.63 -18.18 -12.59
N ILE A 159 3.85 -18.68 -12.51
CA ILE A 159 4.97 -18.23 -13.35
C ILE A 159 4.82 -18.85 -14.74
N ILE A 160 5.06 -18.06 -15.79
CA ILE A 160 5.01 -18.47 -17.20
C ILE A 160 6.35 -18.31 -17.92
N GLU A 161 7.25 -17.46 -17.42
CA GLU A 161 8.63 -17.34 -17.89
C GLU A 161 9.54 -16.95 -16.74
N ILE A 162 10.78 -17.48 -16.73
CA ILE A 162 11.88 -17.03 -15.87
C ILE A 162 13.03 -16.61 -16.76
N GLY A 163 13.46 -15.36 -16.62
CA GLY A 163 14.65 -14.82 -17.26
C GLY A 163 15.67 -14.40 -16.22
N ALA A 164 16.93 -14.75 -16.40
CA ALA A 164 17.99 -14.32 -15.48
C ALA A 164 19.33 -14.12 -16.19
N VAL A 165 20.13 -13.21 -15.62
CA VAL A 165 21.47 -12.87 -16.07
C VAL A 165 22.43 -12.94 -14.89
N LYS A 166 23.51 -13.70 -15.02
CA LYS A 166 24.54 -13.82 -13.99
C LYS A 166 25.66 -12.82 -14.26
N ILE A 167 26.00 -12.07 -13.20
CA ILE A 167 27.06 -11.07 -13.21
C ILE A 167 28.13 -11.52 -12.21
N THR A 168 29.39 -11.48 -12.61
CA THR A 168 30.55 -11.66 -11.72
C THR A 168 31.59 -10.62 -12.07
N ASP A 169 32.17 -9.97 -11.04
CA ASP A 169 33.16 -8.90 -11.22
C ASP A 169 32.66 -7.79 -12.20
N GLY A 170 31.38 -7.41 -12.07
CA GLY A 170 30.75 -6.38 -12.90
C GLY A 170 30.55 -6.75 -14.37
N LYS A 171 30.68 -8.03 -14.73
CA LYS A 171 30.51 -8.50 -16.12
C LYS A 171 29.44 -9.59 -16.20
N ILE A 172 28.64 -9.54 -17.24
CA ILE A 172 27.68 -10.60 -17.57
C ILE A 172 28.48 -11.83 -18.02
N VAL A 173 28.26 -12.97 -17.32
CA VAL A 173 29.01 -14.21 -17.56
C VAL A 173 28.11 -15.37 -18.01
N ASP A 174 26.82 -15.33 -17.72
CA ASP A 174 25.87 -16.40 -18.06
C ASP A 174 24.43 -15.88 -18.12
N LYS A 175 23.53 -16.64 -18.77
CA LYS A 175 22.11 -16.33 -18.89
C LYS A 175 21.27 -17.59 -18.69
N PHE A 176 20.11 -17.41 -18.08
CA PHE A 176 19.08 -18.41 -17.92
C PHE A 176 17.78 -17.89 -18.52
N SER A 177 17.09 -18.66 -19.35
CA SER A 177 15.80 -18.27 -19.91
C SER A 177 14.98 -19.52 -20.22
N THR A 178 13.79 -19.59 -19.65
CA THR A 178 12.89 -20.70 -19.89
C THR A 178 11.43 -20.31 -19.70
N PHE A 179 10.57 -20.84 -20.57
CA PHE A 179 9.14 -20.83 -20.34
C PHE A 179 8.76 -21.86 -19.27
N VAL A 180 7.67 -21.59 -18.59
CA VAL A 180 7.09 -22.47 -17.56
C VAL A 180 5.65 -22.77 -17.93
N ASN A 181 5.28 -24.05 -17.95
CA ASN A 181 3.89 -24.43 -18.15
C ASN A 181 3.08 -24.13 -16.88
N PRO A 182 2.14 -23.16 -16.91
CA PRO A 182 1.36 -22.81 -15.73
C PRO A 182 0.28 -23.83 -15.38
N GLN A 183 -0.01 -24.80 -16.26
CA GLN A 183 -1.07 -25.80 -16.15
C GLN A 183 -2.49 -25.19 -16.05
N ILE A 184 -2.62 -23.93 -16.38
CA ILE A 184 -3.89 -23.19 -16.49
C ILE A 184 -3.84 -22.31 -17.73
N PRO A 185 -4.98 -21.95 -18.34
CA PRO A 185 -5.01 -21.04 -19.47
C PRO A 185 -4.47 -19.66 -19.11
N ILE A 186 -3.69 -19.07 -20.01
CA ILE A 186 -3.23 -17.67 -19.92
C ILE A 186 -4.37 -16.75 -20.35
N SER A 187 -4.72 -15.77 -19.53
CA SER A 187 -5.78 -14.83 -19.88
C SER A 187 -5.36 -13.93 -21.05
N PHE A 188 -6.32 -13.53 -21.89
CA PHE A 188 -6.07 -12.60 -23.00
C PHE A 188 -5.36 -11.31 -22.57
N ARG A 189 -5.64 -10.83 -21.35
CA ARG A 189 -4.98 -9.64 -20.78
C ARG A 189 -3.48 -9.88 -20.59
N ILE A 190 -3.09 -11.02 -20.06
CA ILE A 190 -1.68 -11.40 -19.85
C ILE A 190 -0.98 -11.66 -21.19
N GLU A 191 -1.63 -12.41 -22.09
CA GLU A 191 -1.11 -12.62 -23.45
C GLU A 191 -0.84 -11.30 -24.18
N LYS A 192 -1.77 -10.34 -24.09
CA LYS A 192 -1.58 -9.01 -24.68
C LYS A 192 -0.44 -8.22 -24.01
N LEU A 193 -0.19 -8.42 -22.72
CA LEU A 193 0.84 -7.72 -21.96
C LEU A 193 2.22 -8.29 -22.25
N THR A 194 2.37 -9.62 -22.18
CA THR A 194 3.67 -10.32 -22.23
C THR A 194 4.01 -10.87 -23.60
N GLY A 195 3.02 -10.99 -24.49
CA GLY A 195 3.15 -11.70 -25.76
C GLY A 195 3.25 -13.22 -25.62
N ILE A 196 3.16 -13.76 -24.40
CA ILE A 196 3.28 -15.21 -24.15
C ILE A 196 1.90 -15.86 -24.30
N THR A 197 1.81 -16.81 -25.21
CA THR A 197 0.57 -17.54 -25.52
C THR A 197 0.56 -18.93 -24.89
N ASP A 198 -0.62 -19.53 -24.73
CA ASP A 198 -0.76 -20.92 -24.27
C ASP A 198 0.07 -21.90 -25.13
N ALA A 199 0.14 -21.68 -26.43
CA ALA A 199 0.92 -22.52 -27.35
C ALA A 199 2.42 -22.51 -27.04
N MET A 200 2.97 -21.38 -26.58
CA MET A 200 4.40 -21.25 -26.24
C MET A 200 4.78 -22.00 -24.98
N VAL A 201 3.87 -22.08 -24.01
CA VAL A 201 4.13 -22.69 -22.69
C VAL A 201 3.64 -24.13 -22.58
N LEU A 202 2.83 -24.62 -23.54
CA LEU A 202 2.18 -25.95 -23.46
C LEU A 202 3.18 -27.10 -23.31
N SER A 203 4.29 -27.03 -24.03
CA SER A 203 5.36 -28.05 -24.02
C SER A 203 6.50 -27.72 -23.05
N ALA A 204 6.43 -26.57 -22.35
CA ALA A 204 7.45 -26.17 -21.39
C ALA A 204 7.37 -27.05 -20.12
N PRO A 205 8.48 -27.22 -19.39
CA PRO A 205 8.47 -27.91 -18.12
C PRO A 205 7.64 -27.14 -17.08
N THR A 206 7.17 -27.86 -16.06
CA THR A 206 6.41 -27.24 -14.96
C THR A 206 7.35 -26.55 -13.96
N ILE A 207 6.77 -25.71 -13.11
CA ILE A 207 7.54 -24.95 -12.12
C ILE A 207 8.35 -25.84 -11.16
N GLU A 208 7.89 -27.06 -10.88
CA GLU A 208 8.60 -28.00 -10.00
C GLU A 208 9.99 -28.39 -10.54
N THR A 209 10.13 -28.46 -11.86
CA THR A 209 11.41 -28.73 -12.55
C THR A 209 12.22 -27.46 -12.68
N VAL A 210 11.61 -26.40 -13.26
CA VAL A 210 12.30 -25.16 -13.58
C VAL A 210 12.83 -24.46 -12.36
N LEU A 211 12.10 -24.49 -11.23
CA LEU A 211 12.55 -23.85 -10.00
C LEU A 211 13.87 -24.43 -9.49
N LYS A 212 14.07 -25.74 -9.57
CA LYS A 212 15.33 -26.37 -9.15
C LYS A 212 16.48 -25.93 -10.06
N GLU A 213 16.28 -25.97 -11.38
CA GLU A 213 17.27 -25.51 -12.35
C GLU A 213 17.63 -24.03 -12.15
N PHE A 214 16.63 -23.18 -11.87
CA PHE A 214 16.83 -21.77 -11.56
C PHE A 214 17.61 -21.57 -10.26
N LEU A 215 17.26 -22.28 -9.18
CA LEU A 215 17.96 -22.19 -7.89
C LEU A 215 19.38 -22.73 -8.00
N ASP A 216 19.63 -23.79 -8.76
CA ASP A 216 20.97 -24.31 -9.06
C ASP A 216 21.78 -23.27 -9.86
N PHE A 217 21.16 -22.59 -10.83
CA PHE A 217 21.77 -21.47 -11.53
C PHE A 217 22.12 -20.32 -10.59
N CYS A 218 21.25 -20.00 -9.61
CA CYS A 218 21.50 -18.94 -8.63
C CYS A 218 22.64 -19.31 -7.66
N GLY A 219 22.66 -20.53 -7.15
CA GLY A 219 23.58 -20.92 -6.06
C GLY A 219 23.48 -19.95 -4.89
N ASP A 220 24.64 -19.51 -4.39
CA ASP A 220 24.74 -18.54 -3.27
C ASP A 220 24.79 -17.08 -3.71
N ALA A 221 24.57 -16.77 -4.99
CA ALA A 221 24.61 -15.44 -5.54
C ALA A 221 23.57 -14.50 -4.89
N VAL A 222 23.85 -13.20 -4.92
CA VAL A 222 22.86 -12.17 -4.58
C VAL A 222 21.78 -12.14 -5.66
N LEU A 223 20.52 -12.28 -5.27
CA LEU A 223 19.38 -12.16 -6.17
C LEU A 223 19.03 -10.69 -6.35
N VAL A 224 18.94 -10.24 -7.59
CA VAL A 224 18.65 -8.85 -7.94
C VAL A 224 17.40 -8.82 -8.83
N ALA A 225 16.43 -7.97 -8.50
CA ALA A 225 15.27 -7.76 -9.36
C ALA A 225 14.78 -6.31 -9.29
N HIS A 226 13.98 -5.92 -10.26
CA HIS A 226 13.40 -4.59 -10.35
C HIS A 226 12.02 -4.56 -9.68
N ASN A 227 11.92 -4.04 -8.46
CA ASN A 227 10.82 -4.24 -7.50
C ASN A 227 10.83 -5.69 -6.97
N ALA A 228 11.95 -6.06 -6.37
CA ALA A 228 12.33 -7.42 -6.01
C ALA A 228 11.30 -8.18 -5.14
N GLU A 229 10.47 -7.46 -4.36
CA GLU A 229 9.42 -8.07 -3.55
C GLU A 229 8.44 -8.89 -4.39
N PHE A 230 8.11 -8.42 -5.61
CA PHE A 230 7.22 -9.14 -6.52
C PHE A 230 7.81 -10.49 -6.91
N ASP A 231 8.97 -10.48 -7.57
CA ASP A 231 9.59 -11.69 -8.13
C ASP A 231 9.99 -12.68 -7.05
N THR A 232 10.63 -12.18 -6.00
CA THR A 232 11.07 -13.03 -4.88
C THR A 232 9.91 -13.66 -4.12
N SER A 233 8.75 -13.00 -4.03
CA SER A 233 7.55 -13.58 -3.41
C SER A 233 7.04 -14.81 -4.17
N PHE A 234 7.06 -14.77 -5.51
CA PHE A 234 6.70 -15.92 -6.35
C PHE A 234 7.69 -17.05 -6.16
N ILE A 235 9.00 -16.79 -6.24
CA ILE A 235 10.04 -17.80 -6.04
C ILE A 235 9.92 -18.41 -4.63
N ALA A 236 9.81 -17.60 -3.58
CA ALA A 236 9.69 -18.08 -2.21
C ALA A 236 8.42 -18.95 -1.99
N ASN A 237 7.26 -18.53 -2.54
CA ASN A 237 6.03 -19.31 -2.45
C ASN A 237 6.13 -20.68 -3.16
N LYS A 238 6.72 -20.72 -4.37
CA LYS A 238 6.89 -21.97 -5.11
C LYS A 238 7.95 -22.87 -4.46
N ALA A 239 9.02 -22.31 -3.91
CA ALA A 239 10.05 -23.03 -3.16
C ALA A 239 9.47 -23.62 -1.87
N GLN A 240 8.72 -22.85 -1.09
CA GLN A 240 8.07 -23.33 0.13
C GLN A 240 7.14 -24.53 -0.13
N LYS A 241 6.36 -24.50 -1.24
CA LYS A 241 5.49 -25.62 -1.63
C LYS A 241 6.27 -26.90 -1.96
N GLN A 242 7.53 -26.78 -2.35
CA GLN A 242 8.46 -27.91 -2.60
C GLN A 242 9.35 -28.24 -1.40
N GLY A 243 9.16 -27.59 -0.24
CA GLY A 243 10.00 -27.79 0.95
C GLY A 243 11.41 -27.23 0.81
N ILE A 244 11.64 -26.30 -0.14
CA ILE A 244 12.93 -25.66 -0.39
C ILE A 244 12.96 -24.32 0.33
N THR A 245 14.06 -24.02 1.02
CA THR A 245 14.29 -22.71 1.64
C THR A 245 15.22 -21.89 0.76
N VAL A 246 14.76 -20.72 0.33
CA VAL A 246 15.57 -19.73 -0.39
C VAL A 246 16.12 -18.74 0.64
N ASN A 247 17.44 -18.70 0.80
CA ASN A 247 18.09 -17.87 1.81
C ASN A 247 19.14 -16.92 1.21
N ASN A 248 18.98 -16.61 -0.07
CA ASN A 248 19.87 -15.70 -0.75
C ASN A 248 19.73 -14.27 -0.22
N THR A 249 20.78 -13.47 -0.35
CA THR A 249 20.70 -12.02 -0.22
C THR A 249 19.90 -11.49 -1.41
N ILE A 250 19.00 -10.52 -1.17
CA ILE A 250 18.14 -9.92 -2.20
C ILE A 250 18.46 -8.44 -2.28
N LEU A 251 18.59 -7.91 -3.50
CA LEU A 251 18.79 -6.49 -3.78
C LEU A 251 17.67 -5.98 -4.70
N ASP A 252 17.03 -4.89 -4.29
CA ASP A 252 15.96 -4.21 -5.05
C ASP A 252 16.52 -3.03 -5.84
N THR A 253 16.48 -3.10 -7.17
CA THR A 253 17.02 -2.03 -8.03
C THR A 253 16.15 -0.79 -8.09
N VAL A 254 14.84 -0.86 -7.72
CA VAL A 254 14.01 0.34 -7.58
C VAL A 254 14.45 1.15 -6.38
N LEU A 255 14.64 0.51 -5.23
CA LEU A 255 15.11 1.19 -4.01
C LEU A 255 16.54 1.70 -4.17
N LEU A 256 17.39 0.91 -4.83
CA LEU A 256 18.76 1.33 -5.18
C LEU A 256 18.73 2.57 -6.08
N ALA A 257 17.93 2.58 -7.15
CA ALA A 257 17.82 3.72 -8.05
C ALA A 257 17.24 4.96 -7.34
N GLN A 258 16.28 4.80 -6.43
CA GLN A 258 15.76 5.90 -5.61
C GLN A 258 16.85 6.54 -4.74
N PHE A 259 17.73 5.73 -4.18
CA PHE A 259 18.87 6.21 -3.39
C PHE A 259 19.93 6.89 -4.25
N VAL A 260 20.28 6.29 -5.39
CA VAL A 260 21.36 6.81 -6.27
C VAL A 260 20.90 8.00 -7.11
N ILE A 261 19.63 8.01 -7.56
CA ILE A 261 19.05 9.02 -8.46
C ILE A 261 17.72 9.55 -7.87
N PRO A 262 17.74 10.33 -6.78
CA PRO A 262 16.55 10.66 -5.99
C PRO A 262 15.51 11.55 -6.69
N ASN A 263 15.83 12.15 -7.84
CA ASN A 263 14.98 13.11 -8.54
C ASN A 263 14.38 12.59 -9.85
N LEU A 264 14.40 11.28 -10.08
CA LEU A 264 13.73 10.70 -11.24
C LEU A 264 12.20 10.77 -11.06
N HIS A 265 11.45 11.10 -12.11
CA HIS A 265 10.00 11.32 -12.02
C HIS A 265 9.21 10.03 -11.71
N ASN A 266 9.73 8.87 -12.12
CA ASN A 266 9.32 7.53 -11.69
C ASN A 266 10.50 6.56 -11.86
N TYR A 267 10.39 5.37 -11.26
CA TYR A 267 11.44 4.36 -11.23
C TYR A 267 11.03 3.07 -11.96
N LYS A 268 10.19 3.19 -13.01
CA LYS A 268 9.93 2.06 -13.90
C LYS A 268 11.18 1.71 -14.68
N LEU A 269 11.32 0.45 -15.08
CA LEU A 269 12.52 -0.05 -15.77
C LEU A 269 12.83 0.75 -17.05
N ASP A 270 11.81 1.04 -17.87
CA ASP A 270 11.94 1.85 -19.07
C ASP A 270 12.51 3.25 -18.82
N THR A 271 12.01 3.90 -17.77
CA THR A 271 12.46 5.24 -17.36
C THR A 271 13.90 5.23 -16.83
N LEU A 272 14.22 4.22 -16.01
CA LEU A 272 15.56 4.05 -15.46
C LEU A 272 16.57 3.74 -16.56
N CYS A 273 16.27 2.79 -17.44
CA CYS A 273 17.12 2.44 -18.59
C CYS A 273 17.38 3.65 -19.49
N LYS A 274 16.33 4.39 -19.84
CA LYS A 274 16.46 5.63 -20.62
C LYS A 274 17.37 6.65 -19.94
N HIS A 275 17.23 6.85 -18.63
CA HIS A 275 18.06 7.79 -17.87
C HIS A 275 19.54 7.37 -17.84
N LEU A 276 19.79 6.07 -17.68
CA LEU A 276 21.13 5.49 -17.64
C LEU A 276 21.73 5.23 -19.04
N GLY A 277 20.99 5.46 -20.12
CA GLY A 277 21.45 5.13 -21.48
C GLY A 277 21.66 3.63 -21.69
N VAL A 278 20.75 2.80 -21.15
CA VAL A 278 20.68 1.36 -21.33
C VAL A 278 19.61 1.05 -22.40
N SER A 279 19.93 0.15 -23.34
CA SER A 279 18.95 -0.34 -24.32
C SER A 279 17.97 -1.29 -23.65
N LEU A 280 16.67 -1.12 -23.95
CA LEU A 280 15.62 -2.03 -23.54
C LEU A 280 14.85 -2.44 -24.80
N GLU A 281 15.25 -3.57 -25.38
CA GLU A 281 14.60 -4.18 -26.54
C GLU A 281 13.66 -5.31 -26.06
N ASN A 282 12.54 -5.51 -26.74
CA ASN A 282 11.53 -6.55 -26.42
C ASN A 282 11.02 -6.51 -24.97
N HIS A 283 10.65 -5.35 -24.49
CA HIS A 283 10.05 -5.20 -23.14
C HIS A 283 8.89 -6.21 -22.94
N HIS A 284 8.79 -6.77 -21.73
CA HIS A 284 7.91 -7.89 -21.34
C HIS A 284 8.36 -9.26 -21.86
N ARG A 285 9.66 -9.47 -21.98
CA ARG A 285 10.30 -10.78 -22.06
C ARG A 285 11.29 -10.88 -20.90
N ALA A 286 11.06 -11.83 -20.01
CA ALA A 286 11.78 -11.92 -18.73
C ALA A 286 13.31 -11.86 -18.86
N VAL A 287 13.89 -12.49 -19.88
CA VAL A 287 15.36 -12.46 -20.09
C VAL A 287 15.87 -11.10 -20.60
N ASP A 288 15.07 -10.38 -21.39
CA ASP A 288 15.46 -9.08 -21.93
C ASP A 288 15.32 -8.01 -20.82
N ASP A 289 14.25 -8.08 -20.01
CA ASP A 289 14.05 -7.21 -18.84
C ASP A 289 15.12 -7.48 -17.77
N ALA A 290 15.47 -8.75 -17.49
CA ALA A 290 16.59 -9.11 -16.63
C ALA A 290 17.93 -8.59 -17.17
N GLY A 291 18.16 -8.65 -18.48
CA GLY A 291 19.35 -8.12 -19.15
C GLY A 291 19.47 -6.60 -19.00
N ALA A 292 18.39 -5.87 -19.31
CA ALA A 292 18.36 -4.41 -19.13
C ALA A 292 18.52 -4.00 -17.68
N THR A 293 17.90 -4.74 -16.74
CA THR A 293 18.07 -4.55 -15.29
C THR A 293 19.52 -4.81 -14.87
N ALA A 294 20.20 -5.81 -15.46
CA ALA A 294 21.61 -6.11 -15.19
C ALA A 294 22.52 -4.97 -15.65
N ASP A 295 22.32 -4.44 -16.86
CA ASP A 295 23.10 -3.31 -17.37
C ASP A 295 22.85 -2.03 -16.55
N ALA A 296 21.59 -1.78 -16.15
CA ALA A 296 21.26 -0.67 -15.26
C ALA A 296 21.90 -0.84 -13.87
N PHE A 297 21.87 -2.05 -13.31
CA PHE A 297 22.48 -2.39 -12.04
C PHE A 297 23.99 -2.15 -12.04
N ILE A 298 24.71 -2.57 -13.08
CA ILE A 298 26.15 -2.35 -13.23
C ILE A 298 26.45 -0.83 -13.16
N LYS A 299 25.69 -0.01 -13.89
CA LYS A 299 25.87 1.45 -13.87
C LYS A 299 25.57 2.07 -12.51
N LEU A 300 24.51 1.57 -11.83
CA LEU A 300 24.21 2.04 -10.46
C LEU A 300 25.33 1.69 -9.48
N ILE A 301 25.96 0.51 -9.59
CA ILE A 301 27.13 0.13 -8.80
C ILE A 301 28.32 1.05 -9.06
N GLU A 302 28.58 1.45 -10.31
CA GLU A 302 29.63 2.42 -10.63
C GLU A 302 29.38 3.76 -9.93
N MET A 303 28.13 4.25 -9.96
CA MET A 303 27.74 5.49 -9.25
C MET A 303 27.86 5.36 -7.72
N LEU A 304 27.68 4.16 -7.15
CA LEU A 304 27.90 3.91 -5.71
C LEU A 304 29.40 3.98 -5.36
N LYS A 305 30.27 3.41 -6.20
CA LYS A 305 31.73 3.47 -6.02
C LYS A 305 32.23 4.92 -6.01
N GLU A 306 31.64 5.79 -6.84
CA GLU A 306 31.94 7.24 -6.84
C GLU A 306 31.53 7.95 -5.54
N ARG A 307 30.67 7.32 -4.73
CA ARG A 307 30.20 7.79 -3.42
C ARG A 307 30.87 7.08 -2.24
N ASP A 308 31.98 6.39 -2.47
CA ASP A 308 32.69 5.59 -1.47
C ASP A 308 31.80 4.54 -0.79
N ILE A 309 30.96 3.85 -1.58
CA ILE A 309 30.15 2.69 -1.16
C ILE A 309 30.65 1.48 -1.94
N PHE A 310 31.12 0.44 -1.23
CA PHE A 310 31.82 -0.70 -1.86
C PHE A 310 31.20 -2.07 -1.55
N ASP A 311 30.29 -2.15 -0.59
CA ASP A 311 29.64 -3.39 -0.18
C ASP A 311 28.15 -3.18 0.16
N LEU A 312 27.45 -4.30 0.36
CA LEU A 312 26.00 -4.29 0.56
C LEU A 312 25.58 -3.82 1.97
N GLU A 313 26.41 -4.05 2.99
CA GLU A 313 26.16 -3.54 4.35
C GLU A 313 26.26 -2.02 4.37
N MET A 314 27.32 -1.48 3.79
CA MET A 314 27.51 -0.04 3.69
C MET A 314 26.39 0.62 2.85
N LEU A 315 25.94 -0.06 1.79
CA LEU A 315 24.81 0.40 0.99
C LEU A 315 23.53 0.52 1.84
N ASN A 316 23.20 -0.49 2.65
CA ASN A 316 22.04 -0.43 3.52
C ASN A 316 22.16 0.62 4.63
N GLU A 317 23.37 0.79 5.17
CA GLU A 317 23.59 1.78 6.23
C GLU A 317 23.42 3.21 5.72
N LYS A 318 23.99 3.51 4.54
CA LYS A 318 23.89 4.83 3.90
C LYS A 318 22.56 5.04 3.15
N GLY A 319 21.90 3.97 2.74
CA GLY A 319 20.63 3.98 1.99
C GLY A 319 19.39 4.21 2.83
N LYS A 320 19.51 4.53 4.12
CA LYS A 320 18.37 4.88 4.97
C LYS A 320 17.67 6.13 4.42
N LEU A 321 16.35 6.03 4.30
CA LEU A 321 15.54 7.13 3.77
C LEU A 321 15.58 8.34 4.71
N ASP A 322 15.87 9.50 4.15
CA ASP A 322 15.70 10.78 4.84
C ASP A 322 14.21 11.19 4.88
N VAL A 323 13.90 12.23 5.65
CA VAL A 323 12.53 12.73 5.82
C VAL A 323 11.89 13.12 4.48
N ASP A 324 12.63 13.72 3.56
CA ASP A 324 12.11 14.18 2.28
C ASP A 324 11.81 13.01 1.33
N SER A 325 12.61 11.97 1.38
CA SER A 325 12.34 10.70 0.69
C SER A 325 11.10 9.99 1.26
N ILE A 326 10.96 9.92 2.58
CA ILE A 326 9.77 9.36 3.24
C ILE A 326 8.50 10.12 2.83
N ARG A 327 8.55 11.44 2.74
CA ARG A 327 7.42 12.27 2.28
C ARG A 327 6.96 11.95 0.86
N LYS A 328 7.85 11.42 0.00
CA LYS A 328 7.57 11.05 -1.40
C LYS A 328 7.04 9.62 -1.55
N LEU A 329 7.19 8.75 -0.54
CA LEU A 329 6.72 7.36 -0.60
C LEU A 329 5.21 7.29 -0.88
N HIS A 330 4.81 6.23 -1.55
CA HIS A 330 3.40 5.90 -1.73
C HIS A 330 2.75 5.58 -0.38
N GLN A 331 1.56 6.14 -0.12
CA GLN A 331 0.82 5.91 1.12
C GLN A 331 -0.27 4.87 0.92
N TYR A 332 -0.54 4.14 2.00
CA TYR A 332 -1.63 3.19 2.13
C TYR A 332 -2.56 3.64 3.26
N HIS A 333 -3.85 3.39 3.12
CA HIS A 333 -4.81 3.64 4.19
C HIS A 333 -4.71 2.54 5.24
N CYS A 334 -4.62 2.93 6.51
CA CYS A 334 -4.48 2.01 7.62
C CYS A 334 -5.27 2.52 8.83
N ILE A 335 -6.15 1.69 9.38
CA ILE A 335 -6.90 2.02 10.59
C ILE A 335 -6.03 1.73 11.81
N ILE A 336 -5.81 2.76 12.63
CA ILE A 336 -5.10 2.66 13.91
C ILE A 336 -6.06 3.02 15.03
N LEU A 337 -6.30 2.08 15.94
CA LEU A 337 -7.21 2.25 17.09
C LEU A 337 -6.44 2.29 18.40
N ALA A 338 -6.86 3.14 19.34
CA ALA A 338 -6.33 3.17 20.69
C ALA A 338 -7.07 2.14 21.58
N ALA A 339 -6.35 1.13 22.05
CA ALA A 339 -6.88 0.10 22.95
C ALA A 339 -7.00 0.59 24.40
N ASN A 340 -6.13 1.52 24.81
CA ASN A 340 -6.03 2.06 26.17
C ASN A 340 -5.48 3.49 26.17
N GLU A 341 -5.24 4.06 27.36
CA GLU A 341 -4.74 5.42 27.52
C GLU A 341 -3.34 5.62 26.92
N THR A 342 -2.45 4.65 27.06
CA THR A 342 -1.11 4.69 26.44
C THR A 342 -1.24 4.76 24.92
N GLY A 343 -2.10 3.93 24.33
CA GLY A 343 -2.39 3.96 22.90
C GLY A 343 -2.96 5.31 22.43
N ARG A 344 -3.84 5.94 23.23
CA ARG A 344 -4.38 7.27 22.92
C ARG A 344 -3.27 8.34 22.87
N ILE A 345 -2.33 8.31 23.82
CA ILE A 345 -1.18 9.22 23.83
C ILE A 345 -0.27 8.95 22.64
N ASN A 346 0.00 7.68 22.35
CA ASN A 346 0.83 7.29 21.21
C ASN A 346 0.17 7.68 19.88
N LEU A 347 -1.15 7.55 19.75
CA LEU A 347 -1.88 8.04 18.59
C LEU A 347 -1.67 9.55 18.36
N TYR A 348 -1.75 10.37 19.41
CA TYR A 348 -1.47 11.80 19.33
C TYR A 348 -0.03 12.08 18.87
N ARG A 349 0.96 11.30 19.34
CA ARG A 349 2.37 11.43 18.93
C ARG A 349 2.52 11.14 17.44
N LEU A 350 1.89 10.06 16.95
CA LEU A 350 1.89 9.70 15.53
C LEU A 350 1.27 10.81 14.67
N ILE A 351 0.10 11.33 15.06
CA ILE A 351 -0.57 12.41 14.32
C ILE A 351 0.25 13.71 14.36
N SER A 352 0.83 14.06 15.51
CA SER A 352 1.69 15.24 15.60
C SER A 352 2.90 15.11 14.67
N ALA A 353 3.57 13.97 14.67
CA ALA A 353 4.72 13.74 13.78
C ALA A 353 4.31 13.76 12.30
N SER A 354 3.16 13.19 11.93
CA SER A 354 2.68 13.17 10.55
C SER A 354 2.44 14.58 9.99
N HIS A 355 1.95 15.49 10.81
CA HIS A 355 1.70 16.88 10.41
C HIS A 355 2.94 17.78 10.50
N LEU A 356 3.79 17.59 11.51
CA LEU A 356 4.95 18.48 11.75
C LEU A 356 6.18 18.06 10.93
N THR A 357 6.37 16.75 10.73
CA THR A 357 7.60 16.21 10.14
C THR A 357 7.35 15.60 8.76
N TYR A 358 6.30 14.78 8.61
CA TYR A 358 6.11 13.95 7.42
C TYR A 358 5.00 14.44 6.49
N PHE A 359 4.50 15.65 6.69
CA PHE A 359 3.48 16.23 5.83
C PHE A 359 4.05 16.58 4.44
N SER A 360 3.32 16.18 3.40
CA SER A 360 3.50 16.70 2.04
C SER A 360 2.12 17.08 1.48
N ARG A 361 1.52 16.27 0.64
CA ARG A 361 0.10 16.43 0.26
C ARG A 361 -0.83 15.86 1.35
N PHE A 362 -0.37 14.83 2.06
CA PHE A 362 -1.09 14.15 3.13
C PHE A 362 -0.18 14.01 4.37
N PRO A 363 -0.75 13.91 5.59
CA PRO A 363 0.00 13.67 6.83
C PRO A 363 0.41 12.20 6.92
N LYS A 364 1.59 11.87 6.38
CA LYS A 364 2.09 10.50 6.31
C LYS A 364 2.63 10.01 7.63
N ILE A 365 2.41 8.73 7.94
CA ILE A 365 2.94 8.07 9.12
C ILE A 365 3.89 6.97 8.68
N PRO A 366 5.20 7.07 8.98
CA PRO A 366 6.17 6.01 8.72
C PRO A 366 5.85 4.74 9.53
N LYS A 367 5.99 3.59 8.93
CA LYS A 367 5.81 2.27 9.59
C LYS A 367 6.80 2.08 10.75
N SER A 368 8.03 2.56 10.61
CA SER A 368 9.03 2.59 11.68
C SER A 368 8.53 3.36 12.91
N LEU A 369 7.86 4.50 12.69
CA LEU A 369 7.30 5.31 13.76
C LEU A 369 6.10 4.62 14.43
N VAL A 370 5.25 3.93 13.66
CA VAL A 370 4.18 3.10 14.22
C VAL A 370 4.77 2.01 15.11
N ASN A 371 5.84 1.34 14.68
CA ASN A 371 6.53 0.32 15.47
C ASN A 371 7.10 0.90 16.77
N GLN A 372 7.66 2.10 16.73
CA GLN A 372 8.19 2.80 17.91
C GLN A 372 7.10 3.11 18.94
N TYR A 373 5.91 3.49 18.51
CA TYR A 373 4.78 3.88 19.37
C TYR A 373 3.66 2.84 19.40
N ARG A 374 3.96 1.57 19.12
CA ARG A 374 2.97 0.50 18.97
C ARG A 374 2.20 0.17 20.25
N ASP A 375 2.79 0.43 21.42
CA ASP A 375 2.17 0.07 22.70
C ASP A 375 0.80 0.71 22.86
N GLY A 376 -0.20 -0.14 23.19
CA GLY A 376 -1.60 0.26 23.33
C GLY A 376 -2.33 0.60 22.03
N LEU A 377 -1.75 0.35 20.86
CA LEU A 377 -2.38 0.51 19.54
C LEU A 377 -2.77 -0.84 18.94
N ILE A 378 -3.89 -0.83 18.21
CA ILE A 378 -4.35 -1.91 17.31
C ILE A 378 -4.25 -1.35 15.90
N VAL A 379 -3.54 -2.06 15.04
CA VAL A 379 -3.27 -1.67 13.65
C VAL A 379 -3.80 -2.75 12.73
#